data_4669c5b87b1645c49de127e2d6eaf475
#
_entry.id   4669c5b87b1645c49de127e2d6eaf475
#
_cell.length_a   1.000
_cell.length_b   1.000
_cell.length_c   1.000
_cell.angle_alpha   90.00
_cell.angle_beta   90.00
_cell.angle_gamma   90.00
#
_symmetry.space_group_name_H-M   'P 1'
#
loop_
_entity.id
_entity.type
_entity.pdbx_description
1 polymer ?
#
loop_
_entity_poly.entity_id
_entity_poly.type
_entity_poly.pdbx_seq_one_letter_code
_entity_poly.pdbx_strand_id
1 'polypeptide(L)'
;MHAIEKILARASGQSSVRTGQIVNCTVDRAGINDLYLQTKRSFLEMGGVKVARPENVCMFMDHYAPPSTLSQATVQKEFREFCREQKIGHLMDVNRGVCHQVLIDSGLSEPGLVIVITDSHTTTHGALGAFATGVGATDLATILLTGKLWFRVPQILRITLNGTLQPGVFAKDVILKIIGTLKADYAVYKGVEFTGPAVAAMPVSERLCLCNMTTEMGAKCAYIQPDEKTFDYLKARGVKNPQAGVVHSDADFVFSEELTFDVSQIGPQLAVPFSVDNAADIEEHVGKRIDQAYIGACTGGRLEDLQAAARVVAGKKIAALCRVSGVARSAFSRHRCRLHSYAH
;
A
#
# COMPACT_ATOMS: atom_id res chain seq x y z
N MET A 1 23.58 -6.07 -6.88
CA MET A 1 22.56 -5.05 -6.52
C MET A 1 21.22 -5.72 -6.22
N HIS A 2 20.49 -5.22 -5.24
CA HIS A 2 19.10 -5.58 -5.00
C HIS A 2 18.17 -5.05 -6.12
N ALA A 3 16.99 -5.66 -6.30
CA ALA A 3 15.99 -5.18 -7.26
C ALA A 3 15.63 -3.71 -7.03
N ILE A 4 15.45 -3.26 -5.78
CA ILE A 4 15.20 -1.85 -5.42
C ILE A 4 16.34 -0.94 -5.88
N GLU A 5 17.61 -1.33 -5.69
CA GLU A 5 18.76 -0.57 -6.17
C GLU A 5 18.77 -0.46 -7.69
N LYS A 6 18.45 -1.54 -8.41
CA LYS A 6 18.36 -1.54 -9.88
C LYS A 6 17.23 -0.65 -10.39
N ILE A 7 16.08 -0.64 -9.71
CA ILE A 7 14.95 0.25 -10.03
C ILE A 7 15.39 1.72 -9.86
N LEU A 8 16.04 2.06 -8.75
CA LEU A 8 16.52 3.42 -8.48
C LEU A 8 17.65 3.84 -9.43
N ALA A 9 18.57 2.91 -9.79
CA ALA A 9 19.61 3.14 -10.79
C ALA A 9 18.98 3.51 -12.15
N ARG A 10 18.05 2.70 -12.64
CA ARG A 10 17.31 2.99 -13.87
C ARG A 10 16.61 4.36 -13.80
N ALA A 11 15.86 4.62 -12.72
CA ALA A 11 15.09 5.85 -12.57
C ALA A 11 15.96 7.11 -12.47
N SER A 12 17.22 6.99 -12.01
CA SER A 12 18.19 8.07 -11.94
C SER A 12 19.10 8.17 -13.16
N GLY A 13 18.98 7.25 -14.13
CA GLY A 13 19.84 7.19 -15.33
C GLY A 13 21.27 6.74 -15.03
N GLN A 14 21.48 6.02 -13.92
CA GLN A 14 22.79 5.46 -13.53
C GLN A 14 22.85 3.96 -13.86
N SER A 15 24.06 3.47 -14.18
CA SER A 15 24.27 2.03 -14.43
C SER A 15 24.21 1.22 -13.13
N SER A 16 24.57 1.81 -12.01
CA SER A 16 24.51 1.20 -10.68
C SER A 16 24.39 2.26 -9.60
N VAL A 17 23.82 1.85 -8.47
CA VAL A 17 23.77 2.65 -7.23
C VAL A 17 24.16 1.76 -6.05
N ARG A 18 24.45 2.38 -4.91
CA ARG A 18 24.78 1.67 -3.67
C ARG A 18 24.01 2.24 -2.49
N THR A 19 23.75 1.41 -1.50
CA THR A 19 23.16 1.81 -0.22
C THR A 19 23.78 3.11 0.32
N GLY A 20 22.94 4.03 0.77
CA GLY A 20 23.32 5.33 1.30
C GLY A 20 23.56 6.43 0.26
N GLN A 21 23.71 6.08 -1.01
CA GLN A 21 23.86 7.06 -2.10
C GLN A 21 22.57 7.86 -2.28
N ILE A 22 22.70 9.17 -2.51
CA ILE A 22 21.58 10.03 -2.88
C ILE A 22 21.49 10.07 -4.41
N VAL A 23 20.29 9.75 -4.93
CA VAL A 23 20.01 9.70 -6.36
C VAL A 23 18.75 10.50 -6.69
N ASN A 24 18.75 11.21 -7.82
CA ASN A 24 17.59 11.97 -8.27
C ASN A 24 16.83 11.17 -9.32
N CYS A 25 15.71 10.59 -8.95
CA CYS A 25 14.96 9.63 -9.75
C CYS A 25 13.76 10.27 -10.45
N THR A 26 13.55 9.88 -11.69
CA THR A 26 12.26 10.10 -12.38
C THR A 26 11.18 9.29 -11.67
N VAL A 27 10.05 9.92 -11.39
CA VAL A 27 8.88 9.27 -10.77
C VAL A 27 7.93 8.80 -11.89
N ASP A 28 7.65 7.50 -11.90
CA ASP A 28 6.79 6.88 -12.91
C ASP A 28 5.30 7.08 -12.60
N ARG A 29 4.93 7.11 -11.32
CA ARG A 29 3.57 7.44 -10.85
C ARG A 29 3.64 8.32 -9.61
N ALA A 30 2.99 9.47 -9.67
CA ALA A 30 2.86 10.41 -8.57
C ALA A 30 1.41 10.52 -8.14
N GLY A 31 1.09 10.04 -6.93
CA GLY A 31 -0.29 10.04 -6.40
C GLY A 31 -0.52 11.16 -5.39
N ILE A 32 -1.63 11.87 -5.53
CA ILE A 32 -2.08 12.89 -4.58
C ILE A 32 -3.43 12.48 -4.04
N ASN A 33 -3.52 12.33 -2.72
CA ASN A 33 -4.78 12.12 -2.02
C ASN A 33 -5.32 13.46 -1.45
N ASP A 34 -6.03 13.42 -0.35
CA ASP A 34 -6.63 14.60 0.29
C ASP A 34 -5.61 15.64 0.84
N LEU A 35 -4.30 15.39 0.72
CA LEU A 35 -3.23 16.40 0.93
C LEU A 35 -3.08 17.38 -0.25
N TYR A 36 -4.04 17.38 -1.16
CA TYR A 36 -4.04 18.22 -2.37
C TYR A 36 -3.80 19.71 -2.11
N LEU A 37 -4.51 20.31 -1.13
CA LEU A 37 -4.37 21.76 -0.86
C LEU A 37 -2.94 22.13 -0.48
N GLN A 38 -2.30 21.33 0.39
CA GLN A 38 -0.93 21.55 0.83
C GLN A 38 0.03 21.36 -0.34
N THR A 39 -0.18 20.34 -1.16
CA THR A 39 0.61 20.06 -2.36
C THR A 39 0.48 21.20 -3.38
N LYS A 40 -0.74 21.65 -3.69
CA LYS A 40 -1.01 22.76 -4.61
C LYS A 40 -0.36 24.04 -4.11
N ARG A 41 -0.51 24.34 -2.83
CA ARG A 41 0.10 25.54 -2.21
C ARG A 41 1.61 25.51 -2.36
N SER A 42 2.27 24.43 -1.97
CA SER A 42 3.74 24.28 -2.11
C SER A 42 4.18 24.37 -3.57
N PHE A 43 3.42 23.77 -4.50
CA PHE A 43 3.69 23.87 -5.93
C PHE A 43 3.68 25.31 -6.43
N LEU A 44 2.68 26.11 -6.05
CA LEU A 44 2.58 27.52 -6.43
C LEU A 44 3.67 28.39 -5.76
N GLU A 45 3.94 28.17 -4.48
CA GLU A 45 5.01 28.86 -3.73
C GLU A 45 6.42 28.60 -4.32
N MET A 46 6.63 27.42 -4.91
CA MET A 46 7.86 27.09 -5.67
C MET A 46 7.88 27.70 -7.09
N GLY A 47 6.89 28.50 -7.46
CA GLY A 47 6.78 29.11 -8.80
C GLY A 47 6.17 28.18 -9.85
N GLY A 48 5.50 27.12 -9.45
CA GLY A 48 4.86 26.16 -10.35
C GLY A 48 3.65 26.78 -11.07
N VAL A 49 3.66 26.69 -12.40
CA VAL A 49 2.56 27.14 -13.28
C VAL A 49 1.93 25.94 -13.99
N LYS A 50 2.77 25.02 -14.42
CA LYS A 50 2.36 23.83 -15.19
C LYS A 50 3.02 22.58 -14.62
N VAL A 51 2.21 21.51 -14.49
CA VAL A 51 2.71 20.20 -14.08
C VAL A 51 3.61 19.62 -15.18
N ALA A 52 4.81 19.17 -14.79
CA ALA A 52 5.83 18.71 -15.73
C ALA A 52 5.42 17.44 -16.50
N ARG A 53 4.76 16.50 -15.81
CA ARG A 53 4.35 15.20 -16.36
C ARG A 53 2.94 14.84 -15.93
N PRO A 54 1.90 15.52 -16.44
CA PRO A 54 0.51 15.29 -15.99
C PRO A 54 0.00 13.87 -16.27
N GLU A 55 0.57 13.18 -17.26
CA GLU A 55 0.27 11.78 -17.59
C GLU A 55 0.72 10.78 -16.51
N ASN A 56 1.68 11.16 -15.67
CA ASN A 56 2.19 10.33 -14.57
C ASN A 56 1.50 10.64 -13.24
N VAL A 57 0.67 11.69 -13.19
CA VAL A 57 0.00 12.13 -11.95
C VAL A 57 -1.37 11.46 -11.83
N CYS A 58 -1.60 10.87 -10.67
CA CYS A 58 -2.87 10.25 -10.28
C CYS A 58 -3.46 11.01 -9.09
N MET A 59 -4.71 11.42 -9.19
CA MET A 59 -5.39 12.20 -8.19
C MET A 59 -6.52 11.39 -7.56
N PHE A 60 -6.57 11.31 -6.21
CA PHE A 60 -7.50 10.46 -5.47
C PHE A 60 -8.32 11.24 -4.46
N MET A 61 -9.66 11.10 -4.52
CA MET A 61 -10.59 11.61 -3.51
C MET A 61 -11.08 10.44 -2.66
N ASP A 62 -10.31 10.04 -1.65
CA ASP A 62 -10.53 8.78 -0.94
C ASP A 62 -10.71 8.90 0.57
N HIS A 63 -10.09 9.86 1.25
CA HIS A 63 -10.19 10.02 2.71
C HIS A 63 -11.47 10.78 3.13
N TYR A 64 -11.92 11.75 2.32
CA TYR A 64 -13.16 12.53 2.57
C TYR A 64 -14.25 12.18 1.55
N ALA A 65 -14.56 10.90 1.41
CA ALA A 65 -15.48 10.39 0.39
C ALA A 65 -16.67 9.61 0.99
N PRO A 66 -17.87 10.19 1.04
CA PRO A 66 -18.26 11.51 0.57
C PRO A 66 -17.76 12.64 1.48
N PRO A 67 -17.68 13.90 0.98
CA PRO A 67 -17.30 15.03 1.81
C PRO A 67 -18.39 15.27 2.88
N SER A 68 -17.98 15.45 4.13
CA SER A 68 -18.90 15.64 5.26
C SER A 68 -19.12 17.11 5.63
N THR A 69 -18.36 18.02 5.01
CA THR A 69 -18.45 19.47 5.25
C THR A 69 -18.40 20.24 3.94
N LEU A 70 -18.93 21.48 3.97
CA LEU A 70 -18.86 22.41 2.83
C LEU A 70 -17.42 22.70 2.41
N SER A 71 -16.52 22.83 3.38
CA SER A 71 -15.08 23.02 3.12
C SER A 71 -14.50 21.88 2.31
N GLN A 72 -14.71 20.62 2.72
CA GLN A 72 -14.25 19.44 1.98
C GLN A 72 -14.83 19.37 0.56
N ALA A 73 -16.14 19.69 0.40
CA ALA A 73 -16.76 19.72 -0.92
C ALA A 73 -16.16 20.82 -1.83
N THR A 74 -15.82 21.98 -1.26
CA THR A 74 -15.16 23.07 -1.97
C THR A 74 -13.76 22.64 -2.44
N VAL A 75 -12.99 22.01 -1.55
CA VAL A 75 -11.68 21.46 -1.88
C VAL A 75 -11.76 20.44 -3.02
N GLN A 76 -12.74 19.55 -2.99
CA GLN A 76 -12.94 18.58 -4.07
C GLN A 76 -13.34 19.23 -5.40
N LYS A 77 -14.08 20.36 -5.37
CA LYS A 77 -14.34 21.14 -6.57
C LYS A 77 -13.03 21.69 -7.15
N GLU A 78 -12.22 22.38 -6.34
CA GLU A 78 -10.91 22.91 -6.76
C GLU A 78 -9.96 21.82 -7.26
N PHE A 79 -10.01 20.64 -6.66
CA PHE A 79 -9.24 19.47 -7.07
C PHE A 79 -9.58 19.05 -8.51
N ARG A 80 -10.86 18.99 -8.86
CA ARG A 80 -11.33 18.69 -10.23
C ARG A 80 -10.94 19.80 -11.23
N GLU A 81 -11.01 21.06 -10.80
CA GLU A 81 -10.61 22.22 -11.61
C GLU A 81 -9.11 22.15 -11.93
N PHE A 82 -8.27 21.92 -10.92
CA PHE A 82 -6.83 21.75 -11.09
C PHE A 82 -6.50 20.61 -12.06
N CYS A 83 -7.17 19.46 -11.96
CA CYS A 83 -6.95 18.35 -12.90
C CYS A 83 -7.24 18.76 -14.34
N ARG A 84 -8.33 19.51 -14.58
CA ARG A 84 -8.66 19.99 -15.92
C ARG A 84 -7.66 21.01 -16.44
N GLU A 85 -7.27 21.99 -15.63
CA GLU A 85 -6.28 23.03 -15.97
C GLU A 85 -4.92 22.44 -16.29
N GLN A 86 -4.47 21.49 -15.48
CA GLN A 86 -3.17 20.84 -15.62
C GLN A 86 -3.18 19.64 -16.59
N LYS A 87 -4.34 19.30 -17.17
CA LYS A 87 -4.53 18.15 -18.09
C LYS A 87 -4.17 16.80 -17.46
N ILE A 88 -4.42 16.64 -16.17
CA ILE A 88 -4.22 15.39 -15.46
C ILE A 88 -5.36 14.44 -15.81
N GLY A 89 -5.04 13.34 -16.50
CA GLY A 89 -6.05 12.39 -16.99
C GLY A 89 -6.51 11.36 -15.96
N HIS A 90 -5.70 11.11 -14.93
CA HIS A 90 -5.98 10.08 -13.92
C HIS A 90 -6.62 10.70 -12.67
N LEU A 91 -7.86 11.15 -12.79
CA LEU A 91 -8.67 11.59 -11.65
C LEU A 91 -9.56 10.44 -11.17
N MET A 92 -9.30 9.97 -9.97
CA MET A 92 -10.09 8.97 -9.25
C MET A 92 -11.02 9.71 -8.27
N ASP A 93 -12.18 10.10 -8.77
CA ASP A 93 -13.17 10.88 -8.03
C ASP A 93 -13.80 10.08 -6.87
N VAL A 94 -14.61 10.74 -6.03
CA VAL A 94 -15.28 10.12 -4.88
C VAL A 94 -15.95 8.78 -5.24
N ASN A 95 -16.02 7.86 -4.28
CA ASN A 95 -16.58 6.51 -4.45
C ASN A 95 -15.79 5.56 -5.37
N ARG A 96 -14.59 5.90 -5.81
CA ARG A 96 -13.73 4.94 -6.54
C ARG A 96 -13.03 3.96 -5.60
N GLY A 97 -12.67 4.39 -4.40
CA GLY A 97 -12.00 3.57 -3.37
C GLY A 97 -10.70 4.19 -2.90
N VAL A 98 -9.95 3.45 -2.08
CA VAL A 98 -8.67 3.87 -1.50
C VAL A 98 -7.58 3.92 -2.56
N CYS A 99 -6.76 4.97 -2.57
CA CYS A 99 -5.74 5.27 -3.58
C CYS A 99 -4.88 4.07 -3.99
N HIS A 100 -4.33 3.31 -3.04
CA HIS A 100 -3.47 2.16 -3.34
C HIS A 100 -4.19 1.10 -4.15
N GLN A 101 -5.40 0.70 -3.73
CA GLN A 101 -6.16 -0.31 -4.43
C GLN A 101 -6.68 0.18 -5.79
N VAL A 102 -7.10 1.46 -5.84
CA VAL A 102 -7.60 2.06 -7.10
C VAL A 102 -6.48 2.18 -8.13
N LEU A 103 -5.26 2.55 -7.72
CA LEU A 103 -4.09 2.59 -8.63
C LEU A 103 -3.80 1.20 -9.21
N ILE A 104 -3.85 0.16 -8.37
CA ILE A 104 -3.66 -1.23 -8.79
C ILE A 104 -4.79 -1.68 -9.73
N ASP A 105 -6.05 -1.47 -9.34
CA ASP A 105 -7.21 -1.91 -10.11
C ASP A 105 -7.37 -1.16 -11.45
N SER A 106 -6.71 0.01 -11.58
CA SER A 106 -6.64 0.77 -12.82
C SER A 106 -5.49 0.34 -13.74
N GLY A 107 -4.70 -0.68 -13.36
CA GLY A 107 -3.54 -1.15 -14.13
C GLY A 107 -2.38 -0.17 -14.18
N LEU A 108 -2.31 0.77 -13.22
CA LEU A 108 -1.29 1.81 -13.17
C LEU A 108 -0.13 1.49 -12.20
N SER A 109 -0.20 0.35 -11.53
CA SER A 109 0.86 -0.15 -10.64
C SER A 109 1.45 -1.43 -11.23
N GLU A 110 2.70 -1.35 -11.65
CA GLU A 110 3.40 -2.42 -12.36
C GLU A 110 4.78 -2.68 -11.75
N PRO A 111 5.38 -3.87 -11.99
CA PRO A 111 6.73 -4.17 -11.55
C PRO A 111 7.76 -3.15 -12.07
N GLY A 112 8.77 -2.87 -11.28
CA GLY A 112 9.89 -2.02 -11.67
C GLY A 112 9.60 -0.52 -11.66
N LEU A 113 8.38 -0.05 -11.41
CA LEU A 113 8.06 1.37 -11.36
C LEU A 113 8.56 2.03 -10.07
N VAL A 114 8.82 3.35 -10.15
CA VAL A 114 8.95 4.25 -9.01
C VAL A 114 7.60 4.92 -8.76
N ILE A 115 6.94 4.53 -7.66
CA ILE A 115 5.59 4.99 -7.29
C ILE A 115 5.68 5.81 -6.01
N VAL A 116 5.14 7.01 -6.03
CA VAL A 116 5.16 7.93 -4.89
C VAL A 116 3.76 8.50 -4.66
N ILE A 117 3.22 8.37 -3.46
CA ILE A 117 1.89 8.90 -3.12
C ILE A 117 1.98 9.70 -1.82
N THR A 118 1.10 10.68 -1.63
CA THR A 118 0.97 11.43 -0.35
C THR A 118 0.28 10.61 0.74
N ASP A 119 0.64 9.33 0.83
CA ASP A 119 0.12 8.38 1.80
C ASP A 119 1.24 7.46 2.29
N SER A 120 1.33 7.26 3.61
CA SER A 120 2.40 6.45 4.22
C SER A 120 2.37 4.99 3.77
N HIS A 121 1.18 4.42 3.54
CA HIS A 121 1.01 3.02 3.14
C HIS A 121 1.30 2.75 1.65
N THR A 122 1.95 3.67 0.96
CA THR A 122 2.40 3.49 -0.45
C THR A 122 3.35 2.29 -0.62
N THR A 123 4.01 1.85 0.44
CA THR A 123 4.79 0.61 0.48
C THR A 123 4.02 -0.62 -0.05
N THR A 124 2.69 -0.57 -0.04
CA THR A 124 1.76 -1.59 -0.60
C THR A 124 2.18 -2.08 -1.99
N HIS A 125 2.60 -1.16 -2.87
CA HIS A 125 2.92 -1.49 -4.26
C HIS A 125 4.20 -2.30 -4.42
N GLY A 126 5.01 -2.41 -3.36
CA GLY A 126 6.14 -3.32 -3.30
C GLY A 126 5.77 -4.80 -3.43
N ALA A 127 4.54 -5.16 -3.09
CA ALA A 127 3.99 -6.50 -3.33
C ALA A 127 3.86 -6.87 -4.81
N LEU A 128 3.93 -5.88 -5.70
CA LEU A 128 3.92 -6.03 -7.15
C LEU A 128 5.31 -5.81 -7.77
N GLY A 129 6.36 -5.69 -6.95
CA GLY A 129 7.74 -5.50 -7.42
C GLY A 129 8.08 -4.06 -7.83
N ALA A 130 7.37 -3.05 -7.32
CA ALA A 130 7.70 -1.65 -7.49
C ALA A 130 8.57 -1.11 -6.34
N PHE A 131 9.39 -0.08 -6.60
CA PHE A 131 9.87 0.79 -5.53
C PHE A 131 8.77 1.79 -5.22
N ALA A 132 8.17 1.67 -4.04
CA ALA A 132 7.03 2.50 -3.69
C ALA A 132 7.15 3.07 -2.27
N THR A 133 6.89 4.37 -2.12
CA THR A 133 7.08 5.08 -0.87
C THR A 133 6.13 6.26 -0.70
N GLY A 134 5.71 6.49 0.55
CA GLY A 134 4.98 7.69 0.94
C GLY A 134 5.89 8.91 1.03
N VAL A 135 5.34 10.08 0.70
CA VAL A 135 6.03 11.38 0.80
C VAL A 135 5.11 12.47 1.31
N GLY A 136 5.70 13.56 1.78
CA GLY A 136 4.97 14.76 2.17
C GLY A 136 4.47 15.59 0.97
N ALA A 137 3.59 16.54 1.26
CA ALA A 137 3.01 17.44 0.25
C ALA A 137 4.07 18.26 -0.50
N THR A 138 5.13 18.69 0.18
CA THR A 138 6.23 19.49 -0.41
C THR A 138 7.07 18.67 -1.39
N ASP A 139 7.39 17.41 -1.03
CA ASP A 139 8.10 16.49 -1.94
C ASP A 139 7.27 16.24 -3.20
N LEU A 140 5.96 16.02 -3.01
CA LEU A 140 5.09 15.81 -4.16
C LEU A 140 4.94 17.08 -5.03
N ALA A 141 4.93 18.28 -4.43
CA ALA A 141 4.97 19.53 -5.18
C ALA A 141 6.24 19.63 -6.05
N THR A 142 7.39 19.18 -5.53
CA THR A 142 8.63 19.06 -6.29
C THR A 142 8.49 18.12 -7.47
N ILE A 143 7.79 16.98 -7.29
CA ILE A 143 7.52 16.05 -8.38
C ILE A 143 6.59 16.68 -9.43
N LEU A 144 5.56 17.40 -9.02
CA LEU A 144 4.68 18.12 -9.95
C LEU A 144 5.49 19.12 -10.81
N LEU A 145 6.47 19.78 -10.20
CA LEU A 145 7.28 20.80 -10.86
C LEU A 145 8.34 20.20 -11.81
N THR A 146 8.95 19.08 -11.45
CA THR A 146 10.16 18.54 -12.11
C THR A 146 9.98 17.14 -12.73
N GLY A 147 8.97 16.39 -12.32
CA GLY A 147 8.81 14.97 -12.62
C GLY A 147 9.79 14.06 -11.86
N LYS A 148 10.54 14.60 -10.90
CA LYS A 148 11.63 13.89 -10.20
C LYS A 148 11.56 14.10 -8.69
N LEU A 149 12.18 13.17 -7.97
CA LEU A 149 12.45 13.30 -6.53
C LEU A 149 13.78 12.61 -6.19
N TRP A 150 14.48 13.16 -5.20
CA TRP A 150 15.67 12.52 -4.67
C TRP A 150 15.34 11.43 -3.65
N PHE A 151 16.15 10.38 -3.65
CA PHE A 151 16.07 9.30 -2.65
C PHE A 151 17.48 8.96 -2.18
N ARG A 152 17.62 8.68 -0.90
CA ARG A 152 18.76 7.93 -0.40
C ARG A 152 18.48 6.46 -0.61
N VAL A 153 19.35 5.74 -1.29
CA VAL A 153 19.21 4.30 -1.51
C VAL A 153 19.15 3.57 -0.15
N PRO A 154 18.07 2.86 0.19
CA PRO A 154 17.91 2.24 1.51
C PRO A 154 18.78 0.99 1.65
N GLN A 155 19.13 0.65 2.89
CA GLN A 155 19.55 -0.70 3.25
C GLN A 155 18.38 -1.66 3.09
N ILE A 156 18.64 -2.93 2.74
CA ILE A 156 17.59 -3.92 2.57
C ILE A 156 17.67 -4.97 3.69
N LEU A 157 16.59 -5.07 4.43
CA LEU A 157 16.29 -6.14 5.39
C LEU A 157 15.51 -7.23 4.66
N ARG A 158 15.93 -8.50 4.78
CA ARG A 158 15.16 -9.65 4.29
C ARG A 158 14.42 -10.33 5.41
N ILE A 159 13.14 -10.61 5.20
CA ILE A 159 12.30 -11.42 6.10
C ILE A 159 11.82 -12.66 5.34
N THR A 160 12.31 -13.82 5.75
CA THR A 160 11.91 -15.12 5.19
C THR A 160 10.76 -15.71 6.00
N LEU A 161 9.64 -16.02 5.33
CA LEU A 161 8.46 -16.64 5.95
C LEU A 161 8.40 -18.11 5.56
N ASN A 162 8.61 -19.00 6.54
CA ASN A 162 8.54 -20.43 6.40
C ASN A 162 7.24 -21.00 6.98
N GLY A 163 6.95 -22.26 6.70
CA GLY A 163 5.77 -22.96 7.22
C GLY A 163 4.48 -22.66 6.44
N THR A 164 3.35 -23.04 7.01
CA THR A 164 2.01 -22.87 6.43
C THR A 164 1.12 -22.16 7.44
N LEU A 165 0.34 -21.18 6.98
CA LEU A 165 -0.62 -20.46 7.83
C LEU A 165 -1.65 -21.43 8.44
N GLN A 166 -1.93 -21.24 9.71
CA GLN A 166 -3.00 -21.97 10.38
C GLN A 166 -4.39 -21.55 9.85
N PRO A 167 -5.42 -22.42 9.95
CA PRO A 167 -6.78 -22.03 9.60
C PRO A 167 -7.24 -20.79 10.40
N GLY A 168 -7.74 -19.77 9.69
CA GLY A 168 -8.19 -18.51 10.30
C GLY A 168 -7.09 -17.45 10.51
N VAL A 169 -5.84 -17.79 10.21
CA VAL A 169 -4.71 -16.85 10.23
C VAL A 169 -4.47 -16.29 8.82
N PHE A 170 -4.24 -15.00 8.71
CA PHE A 170 -4.03 -14.26 7.47
C PHE A 170 -2.70 -13.50 7.51
N ALA A 171 -2.28 -12.94 6.39
CA ALA A 171 -1.06 -12.11 6.33
C ALA A 171 -1.09 -10.93 7.33
N LYS A 172 -2.28 -10.45 7.71
CA LYS A 172 -2.42 -9.42 8.73
C LYS A 172 -1.94 -9.88 10.10
N ASP A 173 -2.24 -11.10 10.48
CA ASP A 173 -1.75 -11.68 11.74
C ASP A 173 -0.22 -11.83 11.69
N VAL A 174 0.30 -12.30 10.56
CA VAL A 174 1.75 -12.45 10.35
C VAL A 174 2.47 -11.10 10.50
N ILE A 175 2.00 -10.06 9.80
CA ILE A 175 2.67 -8.76 9.87
C ILE A 175 2.51 -8.10 11.24
N LEU A 176 1.38 -8.27 11.93
CA LEU A 176 1.20 -7.80 13.30
C LEU A 176 2.18 -8.50 14.26
N LYS A 177 2.37 -9.82 14.14
CA LYS A 177 3.36 -10.56 14.93
C LYS A 177 4.79 -10.04 14.67
N ILE A 178 5.13 -9.80 13.40
CA ILE A 178 6.44 -9.25 13.01
C ILE A 178 6.62 -7.84 13.64
N ILE A 179 5.66 -6.93 13.47
CA ILE A 179 5.71 -5.58 14.03
C ILE A 179 5.79 -5.62 15.56
N GLY A 180 4.98 -6.46 16.20
CA GLY A 180 5.00 -6.63 17.65
C GLY A 180 6.34 -7.17 18.17
N THR A 181 7.04 -7.98 17.38
CA THR A 181 8.37 -8.53 17.72
C THR A 181 9.48 -7.49 17.49
N LEU A 182 9.48 -6.84 16.33
CA LEU A 182 10.55 -5.96 15.89
C LEU A 182 10.42 -4.52 16.36
N LYS A 183 9.18 -4.06 16.61
CA LYS A 183 8.77 -2.71 17.02
C LYS A 183 8.74 -1.67 15.90
N ALA A 184 8.11 -0.54 16.19
CA ALA A 184 7.73 0.49 15.23
C ALA A 184 8.92 1.22 14.56
N ASP A 185 10.10 1.20 15.14
CA ASP A 185 11.29 1.91 14.64
C ASP A 185 12.36 0.98 14.02
N TYR A 186 12.12 -0.33 14.00
CA TYR A 186 13.11 -1.32 13.59
C TYR A 186 13.62 -1.15 12.15
N ALA A 187 12.73 -0.82 11.24
CA ALA A 187 13.04 -0.70 9.82
C ALA A 187 13.13 0.76 9.33
N VAL A 188 13.40 1.71 10.24
CA VAL A 188 13.47 3.13 9.88
C VAL A 188 14.40 3.35 8.68
N TYR A 189 13.79 3.84 7.60
CA TYR A 189 14.43 4.08 6.31
C TYR A 189 15.05 2.85 5.63
N LYS A 190 14.78 1.62 6.07
CA LYS A 190 15.17 0.39 5.36
C LYS A 190 14.13 0.02 4.29
N GLY A 191 14.53 -0.72 3.26
CA GLY A 191 13.63 -1.51 2.45
C GLY A 191 13.42 -2.88 3.11
N VAL A 192 12.21 -3.42 3.06
CA VAL A 192 11.88 -4.75 3.61
C VAL A 192 11.52 -5.68 2.46
N GLU A 193 12.34 -6.71 2.22
CA GLU A 193 12.01 -7.79 1.29
C GLU A 193 11.35 -8.95 2.04
N PHE A 194 10.16 -9.36 1.61
CA PHE A 194 9.55 -10.61 2.07
C PHE A 194 9.78 -11.73 1.05
N THR A 195 10.20 -12.89 1.54
CA THR A 195 10.48 -14.09 0.73
C THR A 195 10.09 -15.36 1.48
N GLY A 196 10.32 -16.51 0.86
CA GLY A 196 10.09 -17.82 1.45
C GLY A 196 8.82 -18.53 0.96
N PRO A 197 8.68 -19.82 1.30
CA PRO A 197 7.59 -20.65 0.80
C PRO A 197 6.21 -20.17 1.22
N ALA A 198 6.06 -19.58 2.40
CA ALA A 198 4.78 -19.02 2.85
C ALA A 198 4.38 -17.82 1.99
N VAL A 199 5.31 -16.90 1.65
CA VAL A 199 5.03 -15.76 0.75
C VAL A 199 4.65 -16.26 -0.65
N ALA A 200 5.36 -17.25 -1.18
CA ALA A 200 5.06 -17.85 -2.48
C ALA A 200 3.66 -18.53 -2.51
N ALA A 201 3.23 -19.11 -1.38
CA ALA A 201 1.90 -19.70 -1.25
C ALA A 201 0.78 -18.65 -1.20
N MET A 202 1.03 -17.45 -0.63
CA MET A 202 0.03 -16.39 -0.45
C MET A 202 -0.55 -15.89 -1.78
N PRO A 203 -1.86 -15.59 -1.83
CA PRO A 203 -2.45 -14.82 -2.92
C PRO A 203 -1.94 -13.37 -2.87
N VAL A 204 -2.06 -12.64 -3.98
CA VAL A 204 -1.55 -11.26 -4.08
C VAL A 204 -2.21 -10.33 -3.05
N SER A 205 -3.49 -10.53 -2.73
CA SER A 205 -4.20 -9.75 -1.69
C SER A 205 -3.51 -9.82 -0.31
N GLU A 206 -3.00 -10.99 0.06
CA GLU A 206 -2.24 -11.19 1.30
C GLU A 206 -0.84 -10.53 1.22
N ARG A 207 -0.15 -10.67 0.09
CA ARG A 207 1.14 -10.00 -0.15
C ARG A 207 1.04 -8.48 -0.08
N LEU A 208 -0.07 -7.92 -0.61
CA LEU A 208 -0.37 -6.50 -0.50
C LEU A 208 -0.54 -6.05 0.95
N CYS A 209 -1.12 -6.89 1.82
CA CYS A 209 -1.25 -6.62 3.25
C CYS A 209 0.12 -6.61 3.95
N LEU A 210 0.98 -7.59 3.68
CA LEU A 210 2.34 -7.62 4.22
C LEU A 210 3.09 -6.33 3.90
N CYS A 211 3.17 -5.96 2.61
CA CYS A 211 3.89 -4.77 2.17
C CYS A 211 3.25 -3.47 2.68
N ASN A 212 1.91 -3.42 2.76
CA ASN A 212 1.18 -2.25 3.25
C ASN A 212 1.61 -1.86 4.66
N MET A 213 1.69 -2.83 5.56
CA MET A 213 1.94 -2.55 6.97
C MET A 213 3.42 -2.42 7.34
N THR A 214 4.35 -2.53 6.40
CA THR A 214 5.78 -2.30 6.70
C THR A 214 6.07 -0.86 7.12
N THR A 215 5.22 0.09 6.73
CA THR A 215 5.32 1.49 7.19
C THR A 215 5.19 1.60 8.71
N GLU A 216 4.47 0.69 9.35
CA GLU A 216 4.31 0.64 10.82
C GLU A 216 5.59 0.22 11.56
N MET A 217 6.61 -0.25 10.83
CA MET A 217 7.98 -0.47 11.32
C MET A 217 8.95 0.65 10.89
N GLY A 218 8.46 1.74 10.29
CA GLY A 218 9.28 2.82 9.77
C GLY A 218 9.94 2.54 8.41
N ALA A 219 9.56 1.48 7.71
CA ALA A 219 10.16 1.09 6.44
C ALA A 219 9.94 2.15 5.35
N LYS A 220 11.00 2.41 4.56
CA LYS A 220 10.93 3.31 3.40
C LYS A 220 10.17 2.70 2.24
N CYS A 221 10.35 1.41 2.01
CA CYS A 221 9.65 0.64 0.99
C CYS A 221 9.56 -0.83 1.39
N ALA A 222 8.70 -1.58 0.71
CA ALA A 222 8.66 -3.04 0.78
C ALA A 222 8.93 -3.64 -0.59
N TYR A 223 9.25 -4.92 -0.65
CA TYR A 223 9.44 -5.65 -1.89
C TYR A 223 9.06 -7.12 -1.75
N ILE A 224 8.35 -7.62 -2.73
CA ILE A 224 8.18 -9.06 -2.99
C ILE A 224 8.50 -9.27 -4.45
N GLN A 225 9.36 -10.26 -4.74
CA GLN A 225 9.68 -10.62 -6.11
C GLN A 225 8.41 -11.05 -6.86
N PRO A 226 8.04 -10.39 -7.97
CA PRO A 226 6.88 -10.80 -8.76
C PRO A 226 7.02 -12.22 -9.31
N ASP A 227 5.92 -12.94 -9.31
CA ASP A 227 5.77 -14.30 -9.84
C ASP A 227 4.52 -14.43 -10.71
N GLU A 228 4.19 -15.64 -11.18
CA GLU A 228 3.02 -15.88 -12.04
C GLU A 228 1.71 -15.45 -11.38
N LYS A 229 1.55 -15.58 -10.06
CA LYS A 229 0.36 -15.08 -9.35
C LYS A 229 0.24 -13.55 -9.48
N THR A 230 1.36 -12.84 -9.38
CA THR A 230 1.42 -11.39 -9.57
C THR A 230 1.07 -11.02 -11.01
N PHE A 231 1.59 -11.76 -11.99
CA PHE A 231 1.32 -11.49 -13.39
C PHE A 231 -0.14 -11.72 -13.76
N ASP A 232 -0.74 -12.80 -13.30
CA ASP A 232 -2.16 -13.10 -13.53
C ASP A 232 -3.07 -12.08 -12.84
N TYR A 233 -2.70 -11.65 -11.64
CA TYR A 233 -3.41 -10.60 -10.92
C TYR A 233 -3.40 -9.26 -11.68
N LEU A 234 -2.27 -8.88 -12.28
CA LEU A 234 -2.12 -7.66 -13.07
C LEU A 234 -2.79 -7.78 -14.44
N LYS A 235 -2.68 -8.93 -15.14
CA LYS A 235 -3.39 -9.18 -16.39
C LYS A 235 -4.91 -9.04 -16.24
N ALA A 236 -5.47 -9.56 -15.14
CA ALA A 236 -6.89 -9.42 -14.82
C ALA A 236 -7.33 -7.96 -14.62
N ARG A 237 -6.39 -7.02 -14.48
CA ARG A 237 -6.58 -5.57 -14.35
C ARG A 237 -6.17 -4.77 -15.59
N GLY A 238 -5.95 -5.47 -16.70
CA GLY A 238 -5.69 -4.86 -18.00
C GLY A 238 -4.22 -4.54 -18.28
N VAL A 239 -3.29 -4.93 -17.40
CA VAL A 239 -1.85 -4.81 -17.69
C VAL A 239 -1.47 -5.83 -18.76
N LYS A 240 -1.01 -5.36 -19.92
CA LYS A 240 -0.76 -6.22 -21.09
C LYS A 240 0.48 -7.10 -20.94
N ASN A 241 1.54 -6.56 -20.38
CA ASN A 241 2.83 -7.26 -20.23
C ASN A 241 3.46 -7.01 -18.85
N PRO A 242 2.91 -7.63 -17.80
CA PRO A 242 3.38 -7.37 -16.43
C PRO A 242 4.81 -7.87 -16.16
N GLN A 243 5.35 -8.76 -17.01
CA GLN A 243 6.72 -9.26 -16.89
C GLN A 243 7.76 -8.24 -17.36
N ALA A 244 7.40 -7.31 -18.24
CA ALA A 244 8.37 -6.40 -18.89
C ALA A 244 9.15 -5.51 -17.92
N GLY A 245 8.55 -5.15 -16.79
CA GLY A 245 9.17 -4.30 -15.78
C GLY A 245 9.85 -5.06 -14.63
N VAL A 246 9.84 -6.40 -14.66
CA VAL A 246 10.38 -7.20 -13.55
C VAL A 246 11.89 -7.03 -13.44
N VAL A 247 12.33 -6.76 -12.22
CA VAL A 247 13.75 -6.63 -11.87
C VAL A 247 14.09 -7.69 -10.83
N HIS A 248 15.18 -8.41 -11.05
CA HIS A 248 15.68 -9.42 -10.11
C HIS A 248 16.90 -8.91 -9.36
N SER A 249 17.01 -9.23 -8.08
CA SER A 249 18.23 -9.04 -7.31
C SER A 249 19.35 -9.92 -7.83
N ASP A 250 20.60 -9.46 -7.72
CA ASP A 250 21.75 -10.31 -8.01
C ASP A 250 21.84 -11.42 -6.96
N ALA A 251 22.27 -12.60 -7.38
CA ALA A 251 22.32 -13.77 -6.50
C ALA A 251 23.31 -13.61 -5.34
N ASP A 252 24.31 -12.77 -5.52
CA ASP A 252 25.36 -12.44 -4.54
C ASP A 252 25.07 -11.18 -3.73
N PHE A 253 23.84 -10.63 -3.80
CA PHE A 253 23.49 -9.46 -3.02
C PHE A 253 23.51 -9.77 -1.52
N VAL A 254 24.20 -8.91 -0.77
CA VAL A 254 24.32 -9.03 0.69
C VAL A 254 23.29 -8.13 1.36
N PHE A 255 22.35 -8.72 2.09
CA PHE A 255 21.34 -8.00 2.87
C PHE A 255 21.98 -7.36 4.12
N SER A 256 21.43 -6.23 4.54
CA SER A 256 21.89 -5.61 5.80
C SER A 256 21.56 -6.46 7.02
N GLU A 257 20.50 -7.27 6.89
CA GLU A 257 20.04 -8.17 7.93
C GLU A 257 19.09 -9.20 7.31
N GLU A 258 19.07 -10.42 7.83
CA GLU A 258 18.16 -11.49 7.42
C GLU A 258 17.48 -12.10 8.65
N LEU A 259 16.15 -12.10 8.62
CA LEU A 259 15.28 -12.64 9.67
C LEU A 259 14.44 -13.78 9.11
N THR A 260 14.08 -14.73 9.97
CA THR A 260 13.19 -15.84 9.60
C THR A 260 12.08 -15.98 10.62
N PHE A 261 10.85 -16.14 10.12
CA PHE A 261 9.67 -16.44 10.93
C PHE A 261 9.01 -17.71 10.41
N ASP A 262 8.62 -18.58 11.34
CA ASP A 262 7.77 -19.73 11.04
C ASP A 262 6.30 -19.34 11.23
N VAL A 263 5.57 -19.14 10.13
CA VAL A 263 4.17 -18.71 10.17
C VAL A 263 3.24 -19.80 10.73
N SER A 264 3.69 -21.05 10.80
CA SER A 264 2.92 -22.14 11.42
C SER A 264 2.77 -21.99 12.95
N GLN A 265 3.62 -21.17 13.54
CA GLN A 265 3.59 -20.87 14.99
C GLN A 265 2.81 -19.59 15.31
N ILE A 266 2.27 -18.89 14.30
CA ILE A 266 1.55 -17.64 14.49
C ILE A 266 0.05 -17.93 14.57
N GLY A 267 -0.55 -17.62 15.71
CA GLY A 267 -2.00 -17.58 15.90
C GLY A 267 -2.59 -16.22 15.48
N PRO A 268 -3.93 -16.06 15.58
CA PRO A 268 -4.60 -14.79 15.34
C PRO A 268 -4.08 -13.68 16.28
N GLN A 269 -3.82 -12.49 15.72
CA GLN A 269 -3.20 -11.38 16.41
C GLN A 269 -4.14 -10.18 16.55
N LEU A 270 -3.90 -9.37 17.59
CA LEU A 270 -4.51 -8.07 17.78
C LEU A 270 -3.43 -7.00 17.93
N ALA A 271 -3.70 -5.79 17.43
CA ALA A 271 -2.99 -4.60 17.88
C ALA A 271 -3.77 -3.96 19.03
N VAL A 272 -3.19 -3.97 20.22
CA VAL A 272 -3.81 -3.39 21.42
C VAL A 272 -3.53 -1.90 21.46
N PRO A 273 -4.48 -1.04 21.95
CA PRO A 273 -4.22 0.38 22.06
C PRO A 273 -2.94 0.70 22.87
N PHE A 274 -2.16 1.71 22.47
CA PHE A 274 -2.45 2.72 21.45
C PHE A 274 -1.44 2.69 20.29
N SER A 275 -0.78 1.58 20.02
CA SER A 275 0.22 1.47 18.96
C SER A 275 0.08 0.14 18.24
N VAL A 276 0.38 0.13 16.92
CA VAL A 276 0.30 -1.08 16.09
C VAL A 276 1.32 -2.14 16.51
N ASP A 277 2.47 -1.72 17.04
CA ASP A 277 3.52 -2.60 17.56
C ASP A 277 3.23 -3.17 18.96
N ASN A 278 2.10 -2.79 19.55
CA ASN A 278 1.56 -3.42 20.75
C ASN A 278 0.71 -4.64 20.38
N ALA A 279 1.31 -5.57 19.62
CA ALA A 279 0.64 -6.78 19.19
C ALA A 279 0.54 -7.80 20.32
N ALA A 280 -0.59 -8.50 20.38
CA ALA A 280 -0.88 -9.56 21.35
C ALA A 280 -1.64 -10.71 20.67
N ASP A 281 -1.54 -11.89 21.24
CA ASP A 281 -2.33 -13.04 20.79
C ASP A 281 -3.81 -12.82 21.17
N ILE A 282 -4.76 -13.20 20.31
CA ILE A 282 -6.20 -12.93 20.50
C ILE A 282 -6.74 -13.59 21.76
N GLU A 283 -6.18 -14.73 22.17
CA GLU A 283 -6.58 -15.50 23.34
C GLU A 283 -6.51 -14.68 24.65
N GLU A 284 -5.57 -13.75 24.72
CA GLU A 284 -5.41 -12.84 25.88
C GLU A 284 -6.57 -11.85 26.04
N HIS A 285 -7.37 -11.71 24.99
CA HIS A 285 -8.43 -10.70 24.90
C HIS A 285 -9.83 -11.31 24.72
N VAL A 286 -9.98 -12.63 24.79
CA VAL A 286 -11.28 -13.32 24.71
C VAL A 286 -12.22 -12.82 25.82
N GLY A 287 -13.49 -12.60 25.49
CA GLY A 287 -14.52 -12.12 26.41
C GLY A 287 -14.59 -10.60 26.61
N LYS A 288 -13.67 -9.81 26.03
CA LYS A 288 -13.79 -8.36 26.04
C LYS A 288 -14.99 -7.91 25.19
N ARG A 289 -15.78 -6.98 25.73
CA ARG A 289 -16.92 -6.39 25.04
C ARG A 289 -16.43 -5.52 23.88
N ILE A 290 -17.08 -5.64 22.73
CA ILE A 290 -16.88 -4.81 21.56
C ILE A 290 -18.17 -4.04 21.30
N ASP A 291 -18.06 -2.70 21.20
CA ASP A 291 -19.21 -1.82 20.90
C ASP A 291 -19.33 -1.54 19.39
N GLN A 292 -18.21 -1.57 18.67
CA GLN A 292 -18.18 -1.39 17.22
C GLN A 292 -17.10 -2.27 16.57
N ALA A 293 -17.46 -2.94 15.47
CA ALA A 293 -16.54 -3.62 14.59
C ALA A 293 -16.52 -2.94 13.21
N TYR A 294 -15.34 -2.61 12.69
CA TYR A 294 -15.15 -2.00 11.38
C TYR A 294 -14.29 -2.90 10.49
N ILE A 295 -14.76 -3.18 9.29
CA ILE A 295 -14.04 -3.96 8.28
C ILE A 295 -13.72 -3.06 7.10
N GLY A 296 -12.44 -2.78 6.88
CA GLY A 296 -12.05 -1.84 5.84
C GLY A 296 -10.59 -1.41 5.93
N ALA A 297 -10.34 -0.15 5.66
CA ALA A 297 -9.05 0.50 5.58
C ALA A 297 -8.14 -0.02 4.46
N CYS A 298 -6.94 0.56 4.33
CA CYS A 298 -5.99 0.17 3.29
C CYS A 298 -5.38 -1.23 3.47
N THR A 299 -5.51 -1.84 4.63
CA THR A 299 -5.00 -3.18 4.94
C THR A 299 -6.00 -4.30 4.73
N GLY A 300 -7.30 -4.06 4.90
CA GLY A 300 -8.28 -5.13 5.01
C GLY A 300 -9.69 -4.76 4.51
N GLY A 301 -9.84 -4.33 3.28
CA GLY A 301 -11.14 -4.02 2.66
C GLY A 301 -11.24 -4.55 1.23
N ARG A 302 -10.42 -5.53 0.87
CA ARG A 302 -10.49 -6.23 -0.43
C ARG A 302 -11.66 -7.20 -0.44
N LEU A 303 -11.98 -7.71 -1.63
CA LEU A 303 -13.04 -8.68 -1.79
C LEU A 303 -12.83 -9.92 -0.91
N GLU A 304 -11.60 -10.41 -0.86
CA GLU A 304 -11.21 -11.60 -0.09
C GLU A 304 -11.41 -11.38 1.42
N ASP A 305 -11.10 -10.19 1.93
CA ASP A 305 -11.30 -9.80 3.33
C ASP A 305 -12.79 -9.79 3.68
N LEU A 306 -13.61 -9.19 2.80
CA LEU A 306 -15.07 -9.15 2.97
C LEU A 306 -15.70 -10.54 2.88
N GLN A 307 -15.18 -11.40 2.00
CA GLN A 307 -15.62 -12.80 1.91
C GLN A 307 -15.25 -13.60 3.16
N ALA A 308 -14.06 -13.37 3.74
CA ALA A 308 -13.66 -13.98 4.99
C ALA A 308 -14.59 -13.56 6.14
N ALA A 309 -14.86 -12.27 6.27
CA ALA A 309 -15.80 -11.74 7.25
C ALA A 309 -17.23 -12.30 7.05
N ALA A 310 -17.70 -12.34 5.81
CA ALA A 310 -19.02 -12.89 5.48
C ALA A 310 -19.16 -14.35 5.91
N ARG A 311 -18.12 -15.18 5.74
CA ARG A 311 -18.13 -16.58 6.22
C ARG A 311 -18.28 -16.67 7.73
N VAL A 312 -17.65 -15.76 8.48
CA VAL A 312 -17.72 -15.74 9.96
C VAL A 312 -19.12 -15.39 10.46
N VAL A 313 -19.80 -14.44 9.81
CA VAL A 313 -21.12 -13.94 10.25
C VAL A 313 -22.30 -14.66 9.60
N ALA A 314 -22.07 -15.51 8.60
CA ALA A 314 -23.14 -16.21 7.87
C ALA A 314 -24.04 -17.00 8.83
N GLY A 315 -25.37 -16.78 8.76
CA GLY A 315 -26.35 -17.43 9.62
C GLY A 315 -26.33 -17.01 11.09
N LYS A 316 -25.54 -16.00 11.45
CA LYS A 316 -25.46 -15.49 12.84
C LYS A 316 -26.12 -14.13 12.95
N LYS A 317 -26.60 -13.80 14.14
CA LYS A 317 -27.08 -12.46 14.49
C LYS A 317 -25.96 -11.67 15.17
N ILE A 318 -25.80 -10.40 14.78
CA ILE A 318 -24.89 -9.47 15.45
C ILE A 318 -25.45 -9.19 16.84
N ALA A 319 -24.58 -9.11 17.84
CA ALA A 319 -24.98 -8.77 19.20
C ALA A 319 -25.68 -7.39 19.23
N ALA A 320 -26.80 -7.29 19.97
CA ALA A 320 -27.68 -6.13 19.96
C ALA A 320 -26.99 -4.78 20.31
N LEU A 321 -25.85 -4.85 21.01
CA LEU A 321 -25.07 -3.69 21.43
C LEU A 321 -23.80 -3.46 20.59
N CYS A 322 -23.59 -4.22 19.51
CA CYS A 322 -22.43 -4.09 18.64
C CYS A 322 -22.85 -3.56 17.26
N ARG A 323 -22.24 -2.45 16.84
CA ARG A 323 -22.38 -1.93 15.46
C ARG A 323 -21.33 -2.57 14.56
N VAL A 324 -21.73 -3.12 13.42
CA VAL A 324 -20.79 -3.56 12.38
C VAL A 324 -20.88 -2.61 11.19
N SER A 325 -19.74 -2.13 10.73
CA SER A 325 -19.61 -1.29 9.54
C SER A 325 -18.44 -1.78 8.69
N GLY A 326 -18.50 -1.55 7.38
CA GLY A 326 -17.45 -1.94 6.46
C GLY A 326 -17.45 -1.12 5.19
N VAL A 327 -16.31 -0.94 4.58
CA VAL A 327 -16.13 -0.23 3.31
C VAL A 327 -15.29 -1.06 2.35
N ALA A 328 -15.87 -1.38 1.19
CA ALA A 328 -15.11 -2.01 0.11
C ALA A 328 -14.10 -1.03 -0.48
N ARG A 329 -12.86 -1.48 -0.71
CA ARG A 329 -11.72 -0.63 -1.08
C ARG A 329 -11.78 -0.03 -2.46
N SER A 330 -12.47 -0.63 -3.42
CA SER A 330 -12.59 -0.10 -4.77
C SER A 330 -13.93 -0.41 -5.41
N ALA A 331 -14.27 0.31 -6.48
CA ALA A 331 -15.44 0.04 -7.30
C ALA A 331 -15.37 -1.37 -7.92
N PHE A 332 -14.17 -1.86 -8.25
CA PHE A 332 -13.95 -3.22 -8.76
C PHE A 332 -14.39 -4.28 -7.74
N SER A 333 -14.00 -4.12 -6.47
CA SER A 333 -14.43 -4.99 -5.38
C SER A 333 -15.94 -4.92 -5.13
N ARG A 334 -16.54 -3.73 -5.24
CA ARG A 334 -18.00 -3.54 -5.06
C ARG A 334 -18.85 -4.24 -6.13
N HIS A 335 -18.42 -4.25 -7.38
CA HIS A 335 -19.16 -4.92 -8.46
C HIS A 335 -19.21 -6.43 -8.30
N ARG A 336 -18.19 -7.04 -7.69
CA ARG A 336 -18.15 -8.47 -7.40
C ARG A 336 -18.79 -8.85 -6.07
N CYS A 337 -18.88 -7.92 -5.13
CA CYS A 337 -19.48 -8.14 -3.80
C CYS A 337 -20.88 -7.54 -3.77
N ARG A 338 -21.87 -8.24 -4.31
CA ARG A 338 -23.27 -8.01 -3.91
C ARG A 338 -23.44 -8.61 -2.51
N LEU A 339 -23.04 -7.85 -1.51
CA LEU A 339 -23.52 -8.07 -0.17
C LEU A 339 -25.03 -7.81 -0.22
N HIS A 340 -25.82 -8.86 -0.26
CA HIS A 340 -27.25 -8.76 0.02
C HIS A 340 -27.34 -8.13 1.41
N SER A 341 -27.88 -6.94 1.48
CA SER A 341 -28.22 -6.26 2.72
C SER A 341 -29.23 -7.13 3.47
N TYR A 342 -28.75 -7.95 4.37
CA TYR A 342 -29.57 -8.49 5.44
C TYR A 342 -29.62 -7.45 6.55
N ALA A 343 -30.33 -6.34 6.26
CA ALA A 343 -30.85 -5.44 7.25
C ALA A 343 -32.34 -5.78 7.37
N HIS A 344 -32.69 -6.62 8.33
CA HIS A 344 -34.00 -6.66 9.00
C HIS A 344 -33.81 -7.21 10.42
#